data_30d6f5438d392d6be301442048b5d6ba
#
_entry.id   30d6f5438d392d6be301442048b5d6ba
#
_cell.length_a   1.000
_cell.length_b   1.000
_cell.length_c   1.000
_cell.angle_alpha   90.00
_cell.angle_beta   90.00
_cell.angle_gamma   90.00
#
_symmetry.space_group_name_H-M   'P 1'
#
loop_
_entity.id
_entity.type
_entity.pdbx_description
1 polymer ?
#
loop_
_entity_poly.entity_id
_entity_poly.type
_entity_poly.pdbx_seq_one_letter_code
_entity_poly.pdbx_strand_id
1 'polypeptide(L)'
;RSNALLKLKPYLDAEAVVIAHLPGKGKYQGMLGALRVKTAQGQVFSIGTGFNDAQRSIPPEIGSTVTYRFHGLTKNGLPRFASFLRVRDSL
;
A
#
# COMPACT_ATOMS: atom_id res chain seq x y z
N ARG A 1 -17.10 -9.06 27.52
CA ARG A 1 -16.88 -8.86 26.95
C ARG A 1 -16.45 -8.69 26.14
N SER A 2 -16.46 -8.61 26.16
CA SER A 2 -16.08 -8.43 25.22
C SER A 2 -15.54 -8.37 24.49
N ASN A 3 -15.32 -8.54 24.63
CA ASN A 3 -14.79 -8.44 23.85
C ASN A 3 -14.64 -8.50 22.89
N ALA A 4 -14.81 -8.71 23.02
CA ALA A 4 -14.68 -8.84 22.01
C ALA A 4 -14.69 -8.22 21.12
N LEU A 5 -14.74 -8.08 21.10
CA LEU A 5 -14.76 -7.59 20.34
C LEU A 5 -14.27 -7.14 19.65
N LEU A 6 -14.30 -7.12 19.73
CA LEU A 6 -13.95 -6.68 19.18
C LEU A 6 -13.12 -6.65 18.38
N LYS A 7 -12.70 -6.72 18.40
CA LYS A 7 -12.01 -6.67 17.62
C LYS A 7 -11.78 -6.99 16.48
N LEU A 8 -12.43 -7.06 16.00
CA LEU A 8 -12.31 -7.66 14.70
C LEU A 8 -12.13 -6.56 13.69
N LYS A 9 -10.92 -6.18 13.50
CA LYS A 9 -10.60 -5.30 12.39
C LYS A 9 -10.65 -6.11 11.12
N PRO A 10 -11.48 -5.73 10.13
CA PRO A 10 -11.46 -6.39 8.84
C PRO A 10 -10.19 -6.13 8.05
N TYR A 11 -9.35 -5.21 8.54
CA TYR A 11 -8.10 -4.82 7.85
C TYR A 11 -6.93 -4.97 8.77
N LEU A 12 -5.79 -5.31 8.16
CA LEU A 12 -4.50 -5.34 8.83
C LEU A 12 -3.61 -4.29 8.20
N ASP A 13 -2.71 -3.72 8.97
CA ASP A 13 -1.77 -2.71 8.49
C ASP A 13 -0.37 -3.31 8.41
N ALA A 14 0.40 -2.87 7.43
CA ALA A 14 1.78 -3.29 7.30
C ALA A 14 2.56 -2.22 6.56
N GLU A 15 3.86 -2.42 6.43
CA GLU A 15 4.74 -1.46 5.80
C GLU A 15 5.59 -2.13 4.74
N ALA A 16 5.93 -1.37 3.71
CA ALA A 16 6.78 -1.84 2.65
C ALA A 16 7.52 -0.65 2.05
N VAL A 17 8.60 -0.95 1.34
CA VAL A 17 9.45 0.08 0.73
C VAL A 17 9.08 0.23 -0.74
N VAL A 18 8.94 1.46 -1.19
CA VAL A 18 8.66 1.75 -2.59
C VAL A 18 9.90 1.44 -3.42
N ILE A 19 9.74 0.60 -4.44
CA ILE A 19 10.85 0.26 -5.33
C ILE A 19 10.64 0.72 -6.76
N ALA A 20 9.43 1.10 -7.12
CA ALA A 20 9.15 1.61 -8.45
C ALA A 20 7.80 2.31 -8.46
N HIS A 21 7.61 3.17 -9.46
CA HIS A 21 6.33 3.81 -9.75
C HIS A 21 5.78 3.21 -11.03
N LEU A 22 4.51 2.87 -11.02
CA LEU A 22 3.82 2.35 -12.19
C LEU A 22 2.94 3.46 -12.76
N PRO A 23 3.02 3.74 -14.06
CA PRO A 23 2.26 4.85 -14.63
C PRO A 23 0.76 4.57 -14.61
N GLY A 24 -0.02 5.63 -14.46
CA GLY A 24 -1.46 5.56 -14.54
C GLY A 24 -1.95 5.46 -15.97
N LYS A 25 -3.21 5.08 -16.11
CA LYS A 25 -3.85 4.96 -17.42
C LYS A 25 -5.19 5.68 -17.36
N GLY A 26 -5.72 6.02 -18.55
CA GLY A 26 -6.98 6.71 -18.62
C GLY A 26 -6.91 8.05 -17.93
N LYS A 27 -7.80 8.29 -16.98
CA LYS A 27 -7.84 9.56 -16.28
C LYS A 27 -6.61 9.81 -15.42
N TYR A 28 -5.80 8.80 -15.19
CA TYR A 28 -4.58 8.94 -14.41
C TYR A 28 -3.34 9.02 -15.28
N GLN A 29 -3.50 9.21 -16.56
CA GLN A 29 -2.37 9.35 -17.47
C GLN A 29 -1.53 10.55 -17.05
N GLY A 30 -0.22 10.35 -16.93
CA GLY A 30 0.68 11.37 -16.42
C GLY A 30 0.76 11.43 -14.91
N MET A 31 0.01 10.58 -14.23
CA MET A 31 0.02 10.50 -12.77
C MET A 31 0.38 9.08 -12.34
N LEU A 32 0.55 8.90 -11.03
CA LEU A 32 0.85 7.58 -10.51
C LEU A 32 -0.35 6.65 -10.67
N GLY A 33 -0.13 5.47 -11.25
CA GLY A 33 -1.15 4.44 -11.31
C GLY A 33 -1.09 3.51 -10.12
N ALA A 34 0.11 3.08 -9.75
CA ALA A 34 0.32 2.18 -8.62
C ALA A 34 1.75 2.33 -8.13
N LEU A 35 1.98 1.90 -6.90
CA LEU A 35 3.33 1.80 -6.34
C LEU A 35 3.73 0.34 -6.34
N ARG A 36 4.92 0.06 -6.82
CA ARG A 36 5.51 -1.25 -6.61
C ARG A 36 6.33 -1.19 -5.34
N VAL A 37 6.06 -2.11 -4.43
CA VAL A 37 6.68 -2.09 -3.11
C VAL A 37 7.24 -3.45 -2.78
N LYS A 38 8.19 -3.45 -1.85
CA LYS A 38 8.85 -4.66 -1.40
C LYS A 38 8.79 -4.72 0.12
N THR A 39 8.35 -5.85 0.64
CA THR A 39 8.28 -6.04 2.09
C THR A 39 9.64 -6.40 2.65
N ALA A 40 9.75 -6.36 3.99
CA ALA A 40 10.97 -6.76 4.68
C ALA A 40 11.33 -8.22 4.42
N GLN A 41 10.34 -9.03 4.05
CA GLN A 41 10.56 -10.44 3.74
C GLN A 41 10.99 -10.66 2.30
N GLY A 42 11.04 -9.60 1.51
CA GLY A 42 11.48 -9.69 0.14
C GLY A 42 10.36 -9.90 -0.88
N GLN A 43 9.12 -9.87 -0.46
CA GLN A 43 7.98 -10.00 -1.37
C GLN A 43 7.70 -8.69 -2.07
N VAL A 44 7.39 -8.77 -3.36
CA VAL A 44 7.10 -7.59 -4.19
C VAL A 44 5.66 -7.66 -4.66
N PHE A 45 4.96 -6.55 -4.53
CA PHE A 45 3.59 -6.45 -5.02
C PHE A 45 3.28 -4.98 -5.33
N SER A 46 2.10 -4.73 -5.89
CA SER A 46 1.70 -3.39 -6.29
C SER A 46 0.52 -2.92 -5.46
N ILE A 47 0.51 -1.63 -5.15
CA ILE A 47 -0.60 -0.98 -4.46
C ILE A 47 -1.18 0.06 -5.42
N GLY A 48 -2.41 -0.16 -5.88
CA GLY A 48 -3.03 0.71 -6.87
C GLY A 48 -4.23 1.49 -6.38
N THR A 49 -4.59 1.37 -5.09
CA THR A 49 -5.74 2.06 -4.53
C THR A 49 -5.36 2.78 -3.26
N GLY A 50 -6.25 3.65 -2.79
CA GLY A 50 -6.02 4.39 -1.55
C GLY A 50 -5.31 5.71 -1.76
N PHE A 51 -5.02 6.10 -3.00
CA PHE A 51 -4.36 7.37 -3.29
C PHE A 51 -5.39 8.45 -3.58
N ASN A 52 -5.10 9.67 -3.12
CA ASN A 52 -5.85 10.83 -3.56
C ASN A 52 -5.12 11.47 -4.76
N ASP A 53 -5.72 12.52 -5.33
CA ASP A 53 -5.14 13.16 -6.51
C ASP A 53 -3.76 13.77 -6.22
N ALA A 54 -3.59 14.34 -5.04
CA ALA A 54 -2.31 14.92 -4.67
C ALA A 54 -1.23 13.86 -4.60
N GLN A 55 -1.55 12.70 -4.05
CA GLN A 55 -0.59 11.61 -3.94
C GLN A 55 -0.24 11.01 -5.31
N ARG A 56 -1.20 11.02 -6.23
CA ARG A 56 -0.92 10.53 -7.59
C ARG A 56 -0.07 11.52 -8.38
N SER A 57 -0.22 12.80 -8.08
CA SER A 57 0.59 13.83 -8.74
C SER A 57 2.01 13.89 -8.19
N ILE A 58 2.14 13.67 -6.89
CA ILE A 58 3.44 13.68 -6.21
C ILE A 58 3.55 12.39 -5.41
N PRO A 59 3.90 11.29 -6.09
CA PRO A 59 3.95 9.99 -5.41
C PRO A 59 5.11 9.90 -4.44
N PRO A 60 5.04 8.96 -3.49
CA PRO A 60 6.17 8.72 -2.59
C PRO A 60 7.43 8.37 -3.36
N GLU A 61 8.56 8.83 -2.87
CA GLU A 61 9.83 8.57 -3.52
C GLU A 61 10.21 7.09 -3.41
N ILE A 62 10.93 6.61 -4.41
CA ILE A 62 11.50 5.27 -4.36
C ILE A 62 12.47 5.22 -3.18
N GLY A 63 12.35 4.17 -2.37
CA GLY A 63 13.13 4.03 -1.15
C GLY A 63 12.38 4.46 0.10
N SER A 64 11.23 5.12 -0.07
CA SER A 64 10.40 5.50 1.07
C SER A 64 9.62 4.31 1.60
N THR A 65 9.36 4.32 2.90
CA THR A 65 8.50 3.31 3.50
C THR A 65 7.07 3.84 3.52
N VAL A 66 6.15 3.00 3.06
CA VAL A 66 4.73 3.35 3.06
C VAL A 66 3.96 2.37 3.92
N THR A 67 2.90 2.86 4.53
CA THR A 67 1.96 2.03 5.28
C THR A 67 0.78 1.72 4.37
N TYR A 68 0.38 0.47 4.35
CA TYR A 68 -0.77 0.03 3.58
C TYR A 68 -1.63 -0.87 4.46
N ARG A 69 -2.88 -1.02 4.09
CA ARG A 69 -3.77 -1.96 4.77
C ARG A 69 -4.23 -3.02 3.79
N PHE A 70 -4.56 -4.16 4.33
CA PHE A 70 -4.97 -5.30 3.52
C PHE A 70 -5.94 -6.17 4.30
N HIS A 71 -6.63 -7.05 3.59
CA HIS A 71 -7.66 -7.91 4.21
C HIS A 71 -7.11 -9.22 4.73
N GLY A 72 -5.97 -9.63 4.27
CA GLY A 72 -5.39 -10.91 4.62
C GLY A 72 -4.37 -11.26 3.57
N LEU A 73 -3.86 -12.48 3.62
CA LEU A 73 -2.81 -12.89 2.71
C LEU A 73 -3.31 -13.97 1.77
N THR A 74 -2.78 -13.96 0.54
CA THR A 74 -3.01 -15.04 -0.40
C THR A 74 -2.20 -16.25 0.04
N LYS A 75 -2.40 -17.39 -0.61
CA LYS A 75 -1.62 -18.57 -0.27
C LYS A 75 -0.13 -18.38 -0.56
N ASN A 76 0.24 -17.40 -1.36
CA ASN A 76 1.64 -17.06 -1.59
C ASN A 76 2.18 -16.05 -0.57
N GLY A 77 1.35 -15.67 0.39
CA GLY A 77 1.77 -14.72 1.42
C GLY A 77 1.70 -13.27 1.00
N LEU A 78 1.08 -12.98 -0.14
CA LEU A 78 0.93 -11.59 -0.61
C LEU A 78 -0.35 -10.99 -0.05
N PRO A 79 -0.34 -9.68 0.27
CA PRO A 79 -1.53 -9.04 0.82
C PRO A 79 -2.65 -8.96 -0.22
N ARG A 80 -3.87 -9.17 0.26
CA ARG A 80 -5.07 -9.08 -0.59
C ARG A 80 -5.69 -7.72 -0.42
N PHE A 81 -6.09 -7.11 -1.52
CA PHE A 81 -6.77 -5.81 -1.53
C PHE A 81 -5.95 -4.75 -0.81
N ALA A 82 -4.64 -4.75 -1.05
CA ALA A 82 -3.76 -3.77 -0.42
C ALA A 82 -4.13 -2.36 -0.88
N SER A 83 -4.26 -1.45 0.09
CA SER A 83 -4.58 -0.05 -0.17
C SER A 83 -3.57 0.83 0.53
N PHE A 84 -3.16 1.89 -0.15
CA PHE A 84 -2.21 2.85 0.41
C PHE A 84 -2.89 3.64 1.53
N LEU A 85 -2.19 3.82 2.65
CA LEU A 85 -2.65 4.68 3.73
C LEU A 85 -1.86 5.97 3.79
N ARG A 86 -0.55 5.85 3.90
CA ARG A 86 0.31 7.03 4.04
C ARG A 86 1.76 6.64 3.87
N VAL A 87 2.58 7.65 3.67
CA VAL A 87 4.03 7.46 3.73
C VAL A 87 4.43 7.48 5.20
N ARG A 88 5.17 6.46 5.61
CA ARG A 88 5.68 6.47 6.97
C ARG A 88 6.84 7.44 7.07
N ASP A 89 6.73 8.34 7.99
CA ASP A 89 7.80 9.27 8.26
C ASP A 89 8.83 8.56 9.12
N SER A 90 10.05 8.49 8.63
CA SER A 90 11.08 7.69 9.28
C SER A 90 11.86 8.44 10.34
N LEU A 91 11.39 9.59 10.73
CA LEU A 91 12.11 10.36 11.76
C LEU A 91 11.82 9.88 13.17
#